data_d7e0c7124355d78aa5cdb2111a216575
#
_entry.id   d7e0c7124355d78aa5cdb2111a216575
#
_cell.length_a   1.000
_cell.length_b   1.000
_cell.length_c   1.000
_cell.angle_alpha   90.00
_cell.angle_beta   90.00
_cell.angle_gamma   90.00
#
_symmetry.space_group_name_H-M   'P 1'
#
loop_
_entity.id
_entity.type
_entity.pdbx_description
1 polymer ?
#
loop_
_entity_poly.entity_id
_entity_poly.type
_entity_poly.pdbx_seq_one_letter_code
_entity_poly.pdbx_strand_id
1 'polypeptide(L)'
;MADDNNELFREALGQLGDVKPLARERRVALKKTQQAGLSLRARREAAIREEGLELNPLAGEFVDPVDPWDPLEFKRDGVQNGVYRNLRLGKYPVDARLDLHRHSVESARRAVFEFVRDCLEADVRCALITHGKGEGRKQPALLKSCVNAWLPQLNEVLAFHTAQKHHGGLGATYILLRKSERKRQDNLERHQRRR
;
A
#
# COMPACT_ATOMS: atom_id res chain seq x y z
N MET A 1 27.86 42.64 -30.21
CA MET A 1 28.61 41.59 -30.95
C MET A 1 27.74 40.54 -31.68
N ALA A 2 26.43 40.50 -31.50
CA ALA A 2 25.56 39.58 -32.26
C ALA A 2 24.89 40.21 -33.47
N ASP A 3 24.85 41.55 -33.53
CA ASP A 3 24.23 42.29 -34.64
C ASP A 3 25.16 42.47 -35.84
N ASP A 4 26.47 42.63 -35.62
CA ASP A 4 27.48 42.82 -36.69
C ASP A 4 27.58 41.59 -37.62
N ASN A 5 27.41 40.38 -37.12
CA ASN A 5 27.47 39.16 -37.94
C ASN A 5 26.23 39.00 -38.85
N ASN A 6 25.11 39.61 -38.48
CA ASN A 6 23.88 39.56 -39.26
C ASN A 6 23.90 40.59 -40.44
N GLU A 7 24.60 41.70 -40.27
CA GLU A 7 24.78 42.69 -41.34
C GLU A 7 25.79 42.21 -42.40
N LEU A 8 26.92 41.64 -41.98
CA LEU A 8 27.91 41.05 -42.90
C LEU A 8 27.30 39.88 -43.69
N PHE A 9 26.44 39.09 -43.10
CA PHE A 9 25.76 38.02 -43.81
C PHE A 9 24.72 38.54 -44.83
N ARG A 10 24.02 39.59 -44.53
CA ARG A 10 23.08 40.24 -45.47
C ARG A 10 23.81 40.92 -46.65
N GLU A 11 24.98 41.50 -46.41
CA GLU A 11 25.80 42.15 -47.44
C GLU A 11 26.40 41.08 -48.40
N ALA A 12 26.86 39.95 -47.86
CA ALA A 12 27.33 38.79 -48.63
C ALA A 12 26.21 38.17 -49.49
N LEU A 13 24.99 38.10 -48.97
CA LEU A 13 23.83 37.61 -49.73
C LEU A 13 23.37 38.56 -50.82
N GLY A 14 23.57 39.89 -50.68
CA GLY A 14 23.27 40.90 -51.69
C GLY A 14 24.17 40.83 -52.91
N GLN A 15 25.37 40.29 -52.81
CA GLN A 15 26.33 40.09 -53.91
C GLN A 15 26.07 38.81 -54.74
N LEU A 16 25.26 37.89 -54.25
CA LEU A 16 24.81 36.66 -54.94
C LEU A 16 23.47 36.92 -55.64
N GLY A 17 23.48 37.70 -56.68
CA GLY A 17 22.34 38.27 -57.38
C GLY A 17 21.30 37.28 -57.94
N ASP A 18 20.67 36.48 -57.20
CA ASP A 18 19.38 35.82 -57.49
C ASP A 18 18.83 34.96 -56.32
N VAL A 19 19.13 35.30 -55.08
CA VAL A 19 18.61 34.56 -53.93
C VAL A 19 17.34 35.25 -53.42
N LYS A 20 16.18 34.73 -53.81
CA LYS A 20 14.91 35.15 -53.19
C LYS A 20 14.80 34.58 -51.79
N PRO A 21 14.57 35.41 -50.75
CA PRO A 21 14.34 34.90 -49.41
C PRO A 21 13.13 33.99 -49.39
N LEU A 22 13.30 32.73 -48.99
CA LEU A 22 12.21 31.81 -48.74
C LEU A 22 11.28 32.41 -47.69
N ALA A 23 10.00 32.53 -48.00
CA ALA A 23 8.99 32.95 -47.06
C ALA A 23 9.08 32.04 -45.81
N ARG A 24 9.29 32.63 -44.64
CA ARG A 24 9.29 31.92 -43.38
C ARG A 24 7.93 31.21 -43.24
N GLU A 25 7.90 29.90 -43.44
CA GLU A 25 6.74 29.13 -43.07
C GLU A 25 6.45 29.39 -41.58
N ARG A 26 5.18 29.70 -41.29
CA ARG A 26 4.72 29.84 -39.90
C ARG A 26 5.03 28.53 -39.19
N ARG A 27 6.13 28.51 -38.42
CA ARG A 27 6.34 27.41 -37.46
C ARG A 27 5.16 27.45 -36.51
N VAL A 28 4.25 26.49 -36.67
CA VAL A 28 3.22 26.25 -35.70
C VAL A 28 3.96 25.90 -34.41
N ALA A 29 3.97 26.82 -33.45
CA ALA A 29 4.48 26.56 -32.14
C ALA A 29 3.58 25.53 -31.55
N LEU A 30 4.02 24.27 -31.57
CA LEU A 30 3.41 23.21 -30.78
C LEU A 30 3.50 23.68 -29.33
N LYS A 31 2.39 24.23 -28.80
CA LYS A 31 2.24 24.43 -27.37
C LYS A 31 2.47 23.08 -26.74
N LYS A 32 3.65 22.85 -26.18
CA LYS A 32 3.91 21.72 -25.28
C LYS A 32 2.92 21.86 -24.14
N THR A 33 1.82 21.19 -24.26
CA THR A 33 0.79 21.13 -23.23
C THR A 33 1.39 20.39 -22.06
N GLN A 34 1.80 21.10 -21.02
CA GLN A 34 2.18 20.51 -19.72
C GLN A 34 1.07 19.58 -19.20
N GLN A 35 -0.16 19.72 -19.68
CA GLN A 35 -1.28 18.82 -19.40
C GLN A 35 -1.10 17.40 -19.92
N ALA A 36 -0.35 17.15 -20.99
CA ALA A 36 -0.12 15.79 -21.50
C ALA A 36 0.72 14.94 -20.52
N GLY A 37 1.67 15.55 -19.79
CA GLY A 37 2.48 14.85 -18.80
C GLY A 37 1.70 14.48 -17.53
N LEU A 38 0.78 15.35 -17.10
CA LEU A 38 -0.10 15.09 -15.95
C LEU A 38 -1.12 14.03 -16.27
N SER A 39 -1.70 14.03 -17.48
CA SER A 39 -2.67 13.01 -17.89
C SER A 39 -2.04 11.62 -18.05
N LEU A 40 -0.79 11.52 -18.52
CA LEU A 40 -0.03 10.26 -18.61
C LEU A 40 0.35 9.71 -17.23
N ARG A 41 0.75 10.57 -16.29
CA ARG A 41 1.01 10.17 -14.91
C ARG A 41 -0.27 9.71 -14.23
N ALA A 42 -1.36 10.46 -14.34
CA ALA A 42 -2.65 10.09 -13.78
C ALA A 42 -3.18 8.76 -14.37
N ARG A 43 -3.00 8.53 -15.68
CA ARG A 43 -3.36 7.24 -16.31
C ARG A 43 -2.49 6.09 -15.83
N ARG A 44 -1.17 6.29 -15.67
CA ARG A 44 -0.27 5.27 -15.09
C ARG A 44 -0.62 4.96 -13.64
N GLU A 45 -0.88 5.99 -12.84
CA GLU A 45 -1.30 5.81 -11.45
C GLU A 45 -2.67 5.12 -11.36
N ALA A 46 -3.60 5.45 -12.29
CA ALA A 46 -4.89 4.75 -12.38
C ALA A 46 -4.71 3.29 -12.79
N ALA A 47 -3.87 2.98 -13.78
CA ALA A 47 -3.60 1.59 -14.21
C ALA A 47 -2.93 0.77 -13.10
N ILE A 48 -1.92 1.33 -12.41
CA ILE A 48 -1.29 0.68 -11.25
C ILE A 48 -2.31 0.47 -10.14
N ARG A 49 -3.24 1.41 -9.97
CA ARG A 49 -4.32 1.31 -8.99
C ARG A 49 -5.33 0.23 -9.36
N GLU A 50 -5.69 0.08 -10.63
CA GLU A 50 -6.57 -0.97 -11.14
C GLU A 50 -5.90 -2.35 -11.03
N GLU A 51 -4.65 -2.51 -11.45
CA GLU A 51 -3.89 -3.75 -11.27
C GLU A 51 -3.77 -4.13 -9.79
N GLY A 52 -3.54 -3.16 -8.89
CA GLY A 52 -3.50 -3.41 -7.45
C GLY A 52 -4.86 -3.78 -6.86
N LEU A 53 -5.96 -3.28 -7.43
CA LEU A 53 -7.34 -3.65 -7.05
C LEU A 53 -7.70 -5.06 -7.50
N GLU A 54 -7.30 -5.47 -8.71
CA GLU A 54 -7.54 -6.83 -9.21
C GLU A 54 -6.78 -7.89 -8.40
N LEU A 55 -5.60 -7.57 -7.89
CA LEU A 55 -4.79 -8.47 -7.05
C LEU A 55 -5.21 -8.49 -5.58
N ASN A 56 -6.04 -7.53 -5.13
CA ASN A 56 -6.46 -7.44 -3.75
C ASN A 56 -7.75 -8.24 -3.51
N PRO A 57 -7.67 -9.44 -2.89
CA PRO A 57 -8.82 -10.32 -2.69
C PRO A 57 -9.79 -9.83 -1.61
N LEU A 58 -9.45 -8.78 -0.86
CA LEU A 58 -10.26 -8.30 0.24
C LEU A 58 -11.59 -7.71 -0.26
N ALA A 59 -12.71 -8.18 0.31
CA ALA A 59 -14.03 -7.68 -0.04
C ALA A 59 -14.13 -6.17 0.14
N GLY A 60 -14.51 -5.46 -0.92
CA GLY A 60 -14.74 -4.01 -0.89
C GLY A 60 -16.14 -3.63 -0.44
N GLU A 61 -17.06 -4.61 -0.40
CA GLU A 61 -18.48 -4.41 -0.15
C GLU A 61 -18.84 -4.64 1.32
N PHE A 62 -20.11 -4.70 1.61
CA PHE A 62 -20.72 -4.72 2.92
C PHE A 62 -19.93 -5.52 3.98
N VAL A 63 -19.62 -4.88 5.10
CA VAL A 63 -18.95 -5.47 6.26
C VAL A 63 -19.89 -5.43 7.44
N ASP A 64 -20.08 -6.56 8.11
CA ASP A 64 -20.89 -6.64 9.32
C ASP A 64 -20.29 -5.73 10.42
N PRO A 65 -21.08 -4.81 10.99
CA PRO A 65 -20.60 -3.89 12.01
C PRO A 65 -20.27 -4.62 13.31
N VAL A 66 -19.10 -4.33 13.85
CA VAL A 66 -18.66 -4.83 15.17
C VAL A 66 -18.82 -3.71 16.20
N ASP A 67 -19.25 -4.05 17.41
CA ASP A 67 -19.33 -3.07 18.50
C ASP A 67 -17.93 -2.51 18.83
N PRO A 68 -17.79 -1.18 19.06
CA PRO A 68 -16.50 -0.58 19.44
C PRO A 68 -15.84 -1.21 20.66
N TRP A 69 -16.62 -1.79 21.56
CA TRP A 69 -16.16 -2.36 22.82
C TRP A 69 -15.95 -3.89 22.78
N ASP A 70 -16.42 -4.56 21.72
CA ASP A 70 -16.19 -5.99 21.56
C ASP A 70 -14.73 -6.28 21.21
N PRO A 71 -14.11 -7.31 21.80
CA PRO A 71 -12.79 -7.74 21.37
C PRO A 71 -12.88 -8.40 19.98
N LEU A 72 -11.89 -8.16 19.14
CA LEU A 72 -11.70 -8.93 17.92
C LEU A 72 -10.93 -10.18 18.22
N GLU A 73 -11.39 -11.32 17.68
CA GLU A 73 -10.70 -12.59 17.81
C GLU A 73 -10.94 -13.50 16.61
N PHE A 74 -9.90 -14.18 16.21
CA PHE A 74 -9.95 -15.20 15.16
C PHE A 74 -8.79 -16.17 15.32
N LYS A 75 -9.06 -17.44 15.08
CA LYS A 75 -8.04 -18.48 15.05
C LYS A 75 -8.36 -19.46 13.95
N ARG A 76 -7.46 -19.63 12.99
CA ARG A 76 -7.58 -20.61 11.93
C ARG A 76 -7.39 -22.03 12.48
N ASP A 77 -8.08 -23.00 11.89
CA ASP A 77 -7.91 -24.41 12.24
C ASP A 77 -6.44 -24.84 12.10
N GLY A 78 -6.01 -25.71 13.00
CA GLY A 78 -4.60 -26.14 13.07
C GLY A 78 -3.66 -25.23 13.88
N VAL A 79 -4.08 -24.03 14.26
CA VAL A 79 -3.30 -23.18 15.17
C VAL A 79 -3.44 -23.72 16.60
N GLN A 80 -2.30 -24.07 17.20
CA GLN A 80 -2.26 -24.58 18.58
C GLN A 80 -2.79 -23.56 19.59
N ASN A 81 -3.54 -24.02 20.59
CA ASN A 81 -4.11 -23.15 21.63
C ASN A 81 -3.05 -22.37 22.41
N GLY A 82 -1.87 -22.98 22.65
CA GLY A 82 -0.74 -22.29 23.30
C GLY A 82 -0.20 -21.10 22.48
N VAL A 83 -0.15 -21.26 21.15
CA VAL A 83 0.28 -20.18 20.23
C VAL A 83 -0.73 -19.03 20.26
N TYR A 84 -2.02 -19.33 20.16
CA TYR A 84 -3.07 -18.32 20.25
C TYR A 84 -3.11 -17.62 21.60
N ARG A 85 -2.97 -18.37 22.70
CA ARG A 85 -2.87 -17.81 24.07
C ARG A 85 -1.71 -16.81 24.18
N ASN A 86 -0.54 -17.16 23.62
CA ASN A 86 0.61 -16.26 23.62
C ASN A 86 0.37 -15.00 22.81
N LEU A 87 -0.33 -15.10 21.66
CA LEU A 87 -0.74 -13.92 20.88
C LEU A 87 -1.64 -13.01 21.71
N ARG A 88 -2.71 -13.57 22.30
CA ARG A 88 -3.67 -12.83 23.15
C ARG A 88 -2.99 -12.10 24.31
N LEU A 89 -1.99 -12.71 24.91
CA LEU A 89 -1.23 -12.14 26.02
C LEU A 89 -0.13 -11.17 25.58
N GLY A 90 0.03 -10.93 24.27
CA GLY A 90 1.06 -10.03 23.74
C GLY A 90 2.50 -10.52 23.99
N LYS A 91 2.71 -11.84 24.12
CA LYS A 91 4.03 -12.43 24.38
C LYS A 91 4.93 -12.52 23.16
N TYR A 92 4.41 -12.32 21.97
CA TYR A 92 5.21 -12.23 20.76
C TYR A 92 5.75 -10.82 20.59
N PRO A 93 7.01 -10.67 20.15
CA PRO A 93 7.51 -9.35 19.73
C PRO A 93 6.66 -8.81 18.59
N VAL A 94 6.36 -7.52 18.63
CA VAL A 94 5.67 -6.81 17.56
C VAL A 94 6.71 -6.24 16.63
N ASP A 95 6.99 -6.94 15.54
CA ASP A 95 8.08 -6.60 14.60
C ASP A 95 7.65 -5.56 13.56
N ALA A 96 6.34 -5.43 13.30
CA ALA A 96 5.78 -4.45 12.36
C ALA A 96 4.49 -3.83 12.89
N ARG A 97 4.20 -2.59 12.45
CA ARG A 97 3.00 -1.84 12.86
C ARG A 97 2.38 -1.12 11.67
N LEU A 98 1.07 -1.18 11.57
CA LEU A 98 0.26 -0.43 10.62
C LEU A 98 -0.71 0.48 11.40
N ASP A 99 -0.72 1.76 11.06
CA ASP A 99 -1.67 2.72 11.61
C ASP A 99 -2.69 3.13 10.55
N LEU A 100 -3.95 2.83 10.79
CA LEU A 100 -5.07 3.16 9.92
C LEU A 100 -5.78 4.47 10.31
N HIS A 101 -5.22 5.26 11.22
CA HIS A 101 -5.80 6.56 11.55
C HIS A 101 -5.95 7.42 10.30
N ARG A 102 -7.10 8.06 10.16
CA ARG A 102 -7.44 8.94 9.03
C ARG A 102 -7.50 8.24 7.65
N HIS A 103 -7.40 6.93 7.59
CA HIS A 103 -7.63 6.21 6.35
C HIS A 103 -9.13 6.19 6.01
N SER A 104 -9.43 6.27 4.71
CA SER A 104 -10.73 5.86 4.17
C SER A 104 -10.79 4.32 4.15
N VAL A 105 -11.99 3.74 4.03
CA VAL A 105 -12.14 2.28 3.92
C VAL A 105 -11.30 1.73 2.77
N GLU A 106 -11.34 2.37 1.61
CA GLU A 106 -10.60 1.95 0.42
C GLU A 106 -9.08 2.05 0.61
N SER A 107 -8.58 3.13 1.20
CA SER A 107 -7.15 3.25 1.49
C SER A 107 -6.69 2.28 2.58
N ALA A 108 -7.54 2.01 3.58
CA ALA A 108 -7.26 1.02 4.62
C ALA A 108 -7.21 -0.40 4.05
N ARG A 109 -8.15 -0.75 3.14
CA ARG A 109 -8.18 -2.04 2.45
C ARG A 109 -6.86 -2.34 1.73
N ARG A 110 -6.36 -1.37 0.96
CA ARG A 110 -5.06 -1.49 0.28
C ARG A 110 -3.91 -1.58 1.26
N ALA A 111 -3.88 -0.69 2.25
CA ALA A 111 -2.81 -0.66 3.25
C ALA A 111 -2.72 -1.97 4.04
N VAL A 112 -3.84 -2.59 4.42
CA VAL A 112 -3.85 -3.89 5.10
C VAL A 112 -3.31 -5.00 4.21
N PHE A 113 -3.71 -5.04 2.95
CA PHE A 113 -3.24 -6.05 2.01
C PHE A 113 -1.74 -5.93 1.75
N GLU A 114 -1.25 -4.74 1.42
CA GLU A 114 0.17 -4.46 1.20
C GLU A 114 0.99 -4.76 2.45
N PHE A 115 0.52 -4.31 3.62
CA PHE A 115 1.19 -4.54 4.90
C PHE A 115 1.37 -6.03 5.22
N VAL A 116 0.35 -6.87 5.01
CA VAL A 116 0.47 -8.30 5.25
C VAL A 116 1.47 -8.92 4.28
N ARG A 117 1.49 -8.52 3.03
CA ARG A 117 2.46 -8.98 2.03
C ARG A 117 3.89 -8.58 2.41
N ASP A 118 4.11 -7.32 2.76
CA ASP A 118 5.42 -6.81 3.18
C ASP A 118 5.93 -7.53 4.45
N CYS A 119 5.01 -7.80 5.40
CA CYS A 119 5.34 -8.59 6.59
C CYS A 119 5.81 -10.00 6.26
N LEU A 120 5.22 -10.65 5.24
CA LEU A 120 5.65 -11.99 4.80
C LEU A 120 7.02 -11.95 4.13
N GLU A 121 7.26 -10.97 3.27
CA GLU A 121 8.54 -10.76 2.61
C GLU A 121 9.66 -10.48 3.63
N ALA A 122 9.36 -9.71 4.67
CA ALA A 122 10.28 -9.39 5.77
C ALA A 122 10.35 -10.47 6.87
N ASP A 123 9.68 -11.64 6.68
CA ASP A 123 9.64 -12.72 7.68
C ASP A 123 9.05 -12.31 9.05
N VAL A 124 8.23 -11.28 9.09
CA VAL A 124 7.53 -10.83 10.30
C VAL A 124 6.53 -11.89 10.76
N ARG A 125 6.60 -12.27 12.03
CA ARG A 125 5.72 -13.29 12.62
C ARG A 125 4.51 -12.69 13.32
N CYS A 126 4.70 -11.61 14.02
CA CYS A 126 3.63 -10.92 14.74
C CYS A 126 3.68 -9.43 14.42
N ALA A 127 2.54 -8.89 14.03
CA ALA A 127 2.40 -7.47 13.74
C ALA A 127 1.18 -6.88 14.45
N LEU A 128 1.09 -5.55 14.48
CA LEU A 128 0.03 -4.78 15.11
C LEU A 128 -0.64 -3.89 14.07
N ILE A 129 -1.98 -3.94 14.03
CA ILE A 129 -2.78 -3.00 13.25
C ILE A 129 -3.56 -2.11 14.21
N THR A 130 -3.39 -0.80 14.12
CA THR A 130 -4.14 0.20 14.88
C THR A 130 -5.25 0.76 14.00
N HIS A 131 -6.50 0.47 14.32
CA HIS A 131 -7.69 0.87 13.58
C HIS A 131 -8.55 1.90 14.32
N GLY A 132 -8.31 2.07 15.62
CA GLY A 132 -9.11 2.91 16.49
C GLY A 132 -10.48 2.31 16.81
N LYS A 133 -11.16 2.85 17.82
CA LYS A 133 -12.53 2.47 18.17
C LYS A 133 -13.58 3.26 17.39
N GLY A 134 -13.22 4.44 16.86
CA GLY A 134 -14.12 5.29 16.12
C GLY A 134 -15.25 5.91 16.96
N GLU A 135 -15.04 6.06 18.27
CA GLU A 135 -16.01 6.70 19.17
C GLU A 135 -16.37 8.11 18.68
N GLY A 136 -17.65 8.47 18.77
CA GLY A 136 -18.13 9.79 18.36
C GLY A 136 -18.26 10.03 16.86
N ARG A 137 -17.99 9.04 16.01
CA ARG A 137 -18.20 9.12 14.57
C ARG A 137 -19.62 8.65 14.20
N LYS A 138 -20.12 9.09 13.03
CA LYS A 138 -21.42 8.63 12.47
C LYS A 138 -21.47 7.10 12.31
N GLN A 139 -20.35 6.48 12.01
CA GLN A 139 -20.18 5.02 11.95
C GLN A 139 -19.03 4.64 12.90
N PRO A 140 -19.37 4.28 14.15
CA PRO A 140 -18.35 3.83 15.11
C PRO A 140 -17.75 2.49 14.65
N ALA A 141 -16.50 2.24 15.01
CA ALA A 141 -15.79 1.01 14.73
C ALA A 141 -15.71 0.59 13.23
N LEU A 142 -15.94 1.50 12.28
CA LEU A 142 -15.97 1.15 10.85
C LEU A 142 -14.69 0.44 10.40
N LEU A 143 -13.51 1.02 10.63
CA LEU A 143 -12.24 0.37 10.25
C LEU A 143 -11.95 -0.89 11.06
N LYS A 144 -12.40 -0.95 12.31
CA LYS A 144 -12.33 -2.15 13.14
C LYS A 144 -13.14 -3.30 12.53
N SER A 145 -14.37 -3.03 12.11
CA SER A 145 -15.24 -3.98 11.42
C SER A 145 -14.63 -4.46 10.11
N CYS A 146 -14.09 -3.52 9.32
CA CYS A 146 -13.38 -3.84 8.09
C CYS A 146 -12.18 -4.77 8.33
N VAL A 147 -11.33 -4.46 9.30
CA VAL A 147 -10.16 -5.29 9.65
C VAL A 147 -10.61 -6.68 10.09
N ASN A 148 -11.69 -6.77 10.90
CA ASN A 148 -12.25 -8.05 11.33
C ASN A 148 -12.72 -8.92 10.15
N ALA A 149 -13.32 -8.30 9.12
CA ALA A 149 -13.80 -9.01 7.94
C ALA A 149 -12.68 -9.36 6.96
N TRP A 150 -11.65 -8.52 6.81
CA TRP A 150 -10.58 -8.70 5.84
C TRP A 150 -9.52 -9.71 6.25
N LEU A 151 -9.09 -9.69 7.52
CA LEU A 151 -8.00 -10.55 7.98
C LEU A 151 -8.25 -12.05 7.78
N PRO A 152 -9.46 -12.61 7.99
CA PRO A 152 -9.72 -14.03 7.71
C PRO A 152 -9.62 -14.40 6.23
N GLN A 153 -9.80 -13.43 5.32
CA GLN A 153 -9.73 -13.66 3.87
C GLN A 153 -8.27 -13.87 3.40
N LEU A 154 -7.29 -13.41 4.17
CA LEU A 154 -5.87 -13.57 3.87
C LEU A 154 -5.38 -14.91 4.45
N ASN A 155 -5.00 -15.84 3.56
CA ASN A 155 -4.51 -17.16 3.95
C ASN A 155 -3.23 -17.12 4.79
N GLU A 156 -2.53 -16.01 4.72
CA GLU A 156 -1.30 -15.71 5.46
C GLU A 156 -1.55 -15.45 6.95
N VAL A 157 -2.76 -14.96 7.28
CA VAL A 157 -3.16 -14.67 8.65
C VAL A 157 -3.63 -15.96 9.32
N LEU A 158 -2.90 -16.40 10.34
CA LEU A 158 -3.21 -17.61 11.10
C LEU A 158 -4.16 -17.34 12.26
N ALA A 159 -4.01 -16.20 12.90
CA ALA A 159 -4.84 -15.77 14.01
C ALA A 159 -4.71 -14.26 14.21
N PHE A 160 -5.72 -13.67 14.81
CA PHE A 160 -5.62 -12.30 15.34
C PHE A 160 -6.39 -12.19 16.66
N HIS A 161 -6.04 -11.21 17.46
CA HIS A 161 -6.71 -10.89 18.70
C HIS A 161 -6.52 -9.42 19.03
N THR A 162 -7.52 -8.81 19.67
CA THR A 162 -7.41 -7.47 20.24
C THR A 162 -6.13 -7.32 21.06
N ALA A 163 -5.44 -6.20 20.88
CA ALA A 163 -4.17 -5.96 21.55
C ALA A 163 -4.33 -5.71 23.05
N GLN A 164 -3.24 -5.85 23.78
CA GLN A 164 -3.18 -5.48 25.20
C GLN A 164 -3.29 -3.95 25.37
N LYS A 165 -3.71 -3.48 26.54
CA LYS A 165 -3.95 -2.05 26.82
C LYS A 165 -2.76 -1.16 26.45
N HIS A 166 -1.53 -1.61 26.73
CA HIS A 166 -0.29 -0.88 26.42
C HIS A 166 0.04 -0.81 24.92
N HIS A 167 -0.64 -1.61 24.09
CA HIS A 167 -0.53 -1.59 22.61
C HIS A 167 -1.82 -1.07 21.94
N GLY A 168 -2.67 -0.35 22.66
CA GLY A 168 -3.88 0.29 22.10
C GLY A 168 -5.21 -0.39 22.44
N GLY A 169 -5.19 -1.54 23.11
CA GLY A 169 -6.41 -2.23 23.60
C GLY A 169 -7.40 -2.51 22.47
N LEU A 170 -8.68 -2.18 22.70
CA LEU A 170 -9.78 -2.37 21.74
C LEU A 170 -9.63 -1.58 20.42
N GLY A 171 -8.70 -0.62 20.36
CA GLY A 171 -8.40 0.15 19.17
C GLY A 171 -7.30 -0.46 18.29
N ALA A 172 -6.73 -1.58 18.70
CA ALA A 172 -5.63 -2.24 17.98
C ALA A 172 -5.76 -3.77 18.02
N THR A 173 -5.16 -4.44 17.05
CA THR A 173 -5.27 -5.88 16.86
C THR A 173 -3.89 -6.47 16.56
N TYR A 174 -3.47 -7.49 17.32
CA TYR A 174 -2.33 -8.32 16.98
C TYR A 174 -2.71 -9.26 15.85
N ILE A 175 -1.83 -9.43 14.86
CA ILE A 175 -1.95 -10.44 13.83
C ILE A 175 -0.79 -11.42 13.91
N LEU A 176 -1.08 -12.70 13.77
CA LEU A 176 -0.10 -13.77 13.67
C LEU A 176 -0.06 -14.28 12.25
N LEU A 177 1.07 -14.14 11.59
CA LEU A 177 1.27 -14.54 10.22
C LEU A 177 1.93 -15.92 10.11
N ARG A 178 1.71 -16.59 8.98
CA ARG A 178 2.44 -17.83 8.67
C ARG A 178 3.94 -17.53 8.53
N LYS A 179 4.77 -18.52 8.77
CA LYS A 179 6.20 -18.42 8.47
C LYS A 179 6.39 -18.40 6.96
N SER A 180 7.37 -17.63 6.47
CA SER A 180 7.79 -17.73 5.09
C SER A 180 8.26 -19.17 4.77
N GLU A 181 8.21 -19.54 3.49
CA GLU A 181 8.68 -20.87 3.04
C GLU A 181 10.15 -21.10 3.44
N ARG A 182 10.97 -20.05 3.35
CA ARG A 182 12.38 -20.09 3.77
C ARG A 182 12.52 -20.47 5.25
N LYS A 183 11.80 -19.80 6.16
CA LYS A 183 11.82 -20.12 7.60
C LYS A 183 11.19 -21.48 7.92
N ARG A 184 10.25 -21.95 7.10
CA ARG A 184 9.71 -23.32 7.24
C ARG A 184 10.79 -24.35 6.94
N GLN A 185 11.54 -24.18 5.85
CA GLN A 185 12.64 -25.07 5.47
C GLN A 185 13.75 -25.06 6.51
N ASP A 186 14.21 -23.89 6.96
CA ASP A 186 15.23 -23.75 8.02
C ASP A 186 14.83 -24.48 9.32
N ASN A 187 13.55 -24.38 9.70
CA ASN A 187 13.06 -25.09 10.89
C ASN A 187 12.99 -26.61 10.70
N LEU A 188 12.57 -27.07 9.52
CA LEU A 188 12.57 -28.50 9.17
C LEU A 188 13.98 -29.09 9.25
N GLU A 189 14.97 -28.41 8.67
CA GLU A 189 16.38 -28.82 8.72
C GLU A 189 16.93 -28.85 10.14
N ARG A 190 16.62 -27.81 10.96
CA ARG A 190 17.01 -27.78 12.38
C ARG A 190 16.41 -28.94 13.19
N HIS A 191 15.17 -29.31 12.90
CA HIS A 191 14.53 -30.43 13.58
C HIS A 191 15.08 -31.78 13.12
N GLN A 192 15.44 -31.92 11.85
CA GLN A 192 16.08 -33.14 11.33
C GLN A 192 17.49 -33.33 11.90
N ARG A 193 18.27 -32.26 12.07
CA ARG A 193 19.62 -32.32 12.66
C ARG A 193 19.62 -32.60 14.18
N ARG A 194 18.49 -32.51 14.86
CA ARG A 194 18.35 -32.77 16.30
C ARG A 194 17.81 -34.17 16.62
N ARG A 195 17.50 -34.95 15.61
CA ARG A 195 17.15 -36.37 15.70
C ARG A 195 18.34 -37.26 15.36
#